data_05f68997258e5e509761a9d5de60de4f
#
_entry.id   05f68997258e5e509761a9d5de60de4f
#
_cell.length_a   1.000
_cell.length_b   1.000
_cell.length_c   1.000
_cell.angle_alpha   90.00
_cell.angle_beta   90.00
_cell.angle_gamma   90.00
#
_symmetry.space_group_name_H-M   'P 1'
#
loop_
_entity.id
_entity.type
_entity.pdbx_description
1 polymer ?
#
loop_
_entity_poly.entity_id
_entity_poly.type
_entity_poly.pdbx_seq_one_letter_code
_entity_poly.pdbx_strand_id
1 'polypeptide(L)'
;MNAVLPPPPKQGKPSASLGPAAANAAAASFAALTAKLDYLDAHDIELVRRAYRFADEAHLGQMRNSGEPYITHPIAVAAQCAEWKLDAQALMAALLHDAMEDCGVTKHELIERFGAPVAELVDGLTKLDKLQFNTREESQAESFRKMLLAMARDVRVILIKLADRTHNMRTLADVPRQKWGRIASETLDIYAPIAHRLGLNQTYRELQDLSFRHLKPWRYEILTKAVTKARNRRR
;
A
#
# COMPACT_ATOMS: atom_id res chain seq x y z
N MET A 1 -30.59 19.08 26.47
CA MET A 1 -29.99 18.79 25.14
C MET A 1 -28.62 19.46 25.10
N ASN A 2 -27.58 18.75 25.48
CA ASN A 2 -26.20 19.26 25.43
C ASN A 2 -25.55 18.73 24.15
N ALA A 3 -25.36 19.61 23.18
CA ALA A 3 -24.60 19.32 21.97
C ALA A 3 -23.13 19.21 22.34
N VAL A 4 -22.58 18.02 22.23
CA VAL A 4 -21.12 17.77 22.34
C VAL A 4 -20.47 18.28 21.04
N LEU A 5 -19.68 19.33 21.15
CA LEU A 5 -18.86 19.86 20.05
C LEU A 5 -17.81 18.81 19.65
N PRO A 6 -17.57 18.64 18.35
CA PRO A 6 -16.49 17.75 17.89
C PRO A 6 -15.13 18.28 18.36
N PRO A 7 -14.15 17.39 18.62
CA PRO A 7 -12.82 17.82 19.05
C PRO A 7 -12.16 18.66 17.95
N PRO A 8 -11.33 19.66 18.33
CA PRO A 8 -10.64 20.51 17.37
C PRO A 8 -9.68 19.68 16.50
N PRO A 9 -9.46 20.09 15.24
CA PRO A 9 -8.50 19.39 14.36
C PRO A 9 -7.12 19.41 15.01
N LYS A 10 -6.43 18.27 14.97
CA LYS A 10 -5.06 18.13 15.47
C LYS A 10 -4.18 19.12 14.70
N GLN A 11 -3.68 20.13 15.39
CA GLN A 11 -2.73 21.09 14.85
C GLN A 11 -1.50 20.34 14.35
N GLY A 12 -1.21 20.43 13.05
CA GLY A 12 -0.02 19.87 12.44
C GLY A 12 1.22 20.44 13.13
N LYS A 13 2.15 19.57 13.52
CA LYS A 13 3.46 20.00 14.00
C LYS A 13 4.16 20.81 12.91
N PRO A 14 4.95 21.84 13.26
CA PRO A 14 5.66 22.66 12.28
C PRO A 14 6.53 21.77 11.37
N SER A 15 6.50 22.03 10.07
CA SER A 15 7.23 21.33 9.03
C SER A 15 8.74 21.38 9.31
N ALA A 16 9.28 20.28 9.80
CA ALA A 16 10.71 20.06 9.69
C ALA A 16 11.01 19.80 8.20
N SER A 17 11.82 20.64 7.57
CA SER A 17 12.33 20.38 6.23
C SER A 17 13.02 19.03 6.22
N LEU A 18 12.63 18.14 5.30
CA LEU A 18 13.30 16.86 5.09
C LEU A 18 14.78 17.11 4.90
N GLY A 19 15.62 16.44 5.66
CA GLY A 19 17.07 16.55 5.48
C GLY A 19 17.49 16.07 4.08
N PRO A 20 18.64 16.54 3.53
CA PRO A 20 19.07 16.24 2.17
C PRO A 20 19.10 14.75 1.81
N ALA A 21 19.42 13.88 2.76
CA ALA A 21 19.46 12.43 2.57
C ALA A 21 18.05 11.83 2.35
N ALA A 22 17.05 12.32 3.05
CA ALA A 22 15.66 11.86 2.92
C ALA A 22 15.04 12.29 1.58
N ALA A 23 15.30 13.53 1.15
CA ALA A 23 14.87 14.02 -0.16
C ALA A 23 15.54 13.23 -1.30
N ASN A 24 16.82 12.88 -1.17
CA ASN A 24 17.53 12.06 -2.14
C ASN A 24 16.95 10.62 -2.23
N ALA A 25 16.54 10.01 -1.11
CA ALA A 25 15.93 8.68 -1.12
C ALA A 25 14.57 8.67 -1.86
N ALA A 26 13.72 9.66 -1.64
CA ALA A 26 12.45 9.79 -2.34
C ALA A 26 12.65 10.02 -3.85
N ALA A 27 13.58 10.89 -4.22
CA ALA A 27 13.91 11.16 -5.63
C ALA A 27 14.46 9.91 -6.34
N ALA A 28 15.37 9.15 -5.69
CA ALA A 28 15.91 7.91 -6.24
C ALA A 28 14.81 6.85 -6.42
N SER A 29 13.89 6.73 -5.46
CA SER A 29 12.75 5.81 -5.52
C SER A 29 11.82 6.17 -6.68
N PHE A 30 11.54 7.46 -6.88
CA PHE A 30 10.70 7.91 -7.98
C PHE A 30 11.37 7.74 -9.35
N ALA A 31 12.69 7.98 -9.45
CA ALA A 31 13.44 7.68 -10.66
C ALA A 31 13.38 6.19 -11.04
N ALA A 32 13.49 5.29 -10.04
CA ALA A 32 13.35 3.85 -10.24
C ALA A 32 11.92 3.45 -10.69
N LEU A 33 10.87 4.11 -10.16
CA LEU A 33 9.51 3.96 -10.67
C LEU A 33 9.41 4.39 -12.13
N THR A 34 9.91 5.60 -12.47
CA THR A 34 9.81 6.16 -13.82
C THR A 34 10.48 5.24 -14.85
N ALA A 35 11.60 4.61 -14.49
CA ALA A 35 12.29 3.64 -15.37
C ALA A 35 11.46 2.39 -15.72
N LYS A 36 10.38 2.09 -14.98
CA LYS A 36 9.45 0.98 -15.23
C LYS A 36 8.25 1.37 -16.10
N LEU A 37 8.11 2.65 -16.45
CA LEU A 37 6.96 3.20 -17.16
C LEU A 37 7.15 3.24 -18.69
N ASP A 38 8.04 2.42 -19.22
CA ASP A 38 8.37 2.31 -20.65
C ASP A 38 7.19 1.90 -21.54
N TYR A 39 6.12 1.39 -20.95
CA TYR A 39 4.89 0.97 -21.63
C TYR A 39 3.81 2.06 -21.70
N LEU A 40 4.01 3.19 -21.03
CA LEU A 40 3.12 4.35 -21.07
C LEU A 40 3.64 5.39 -22.06
N ASP A 41 2.73 6.19 -22.59
CA ASP A 41 3.11 7.32 -23.40
C ASP A 41 3.64 8.51 -22.55
N ALA A 42 4.21 9.52 -23.22
CA ALA A 42 4.81 10.67 -22.56
C ALA A 42 3.77 11.50 -21.79
N HIS A 43 2.52 11.56 -22.25
CA HIS A 43 1.43 12.26 -21.57
C HIS A 43 1.07 11.57 -20.26
N ASP A 44 0.88 10.27 -20.29
CA ASP A 44 0.57 9.45 -19.12
C ASP A 44 1.69 9.50 -18.08
N ILE A 45 2.94 9.43 -18.50
CA ILE A 45 4.09 9.59 -17.59
C ILE A 45 4.07 10.96 -16.88
N GLU A 46 3.70 12.04 -17.59
CA GLU A 46 3.61 13.36 -16.94
C GLU A 46 2.42 13.44 -15.95
N LEU A 47 1.30 12.78 -16.23
CA LEU A 47 0.19 12.66 -15.27
C LEU A 47 0.62 11.93 -13.99
N VAL A 48 1.33 10.82 -14.12
CA VAL A 48 1.90 10.08 -12.97
C VAL A 48 2.89 10.97 -12.18
N ARG A 49 3.72 11.75 -12.89
CA ARG A 49 4.65 12.70 -12.25
C ARG A 49 3.93 13.81 -11.48
N ARG A 50 2.81 14.31 -12.00
CA ARG A 50 1.97 15.29 -11.30
C ARG A 50 1.36 14.69 -10.02
N ALA A 51 0.86 13.45 -10.09
CA ALA A 51 0.33 12.75 -8.92
C ALA A 51 1.41 12.53 -7.85
N TYR A 52 2.63 12.16 -8.25
CA TYR A 52 3.77 12.06 -7.34
C TYR A 52 4.06 13.38 -6.62
N ARG A 53 4.18 14.51 -7.36
CA ARG A 53 4.45 15.81 -6.74
C ARG A 53 3.38 16.19 -5.73
N PHE A 54 2.12 15.97 -6.06
CA PHE A 54 1.01 16.24 -5.17
C PHE A 54 1.04 15.36 -3.92
N ALA A 55 1.32 14.06 -4.06
CA ALA A 55 1.45 13.14 -2.94
C ALA A 55 2.64 13.51 -2.04
N ASP A 56 3.78 13.90 -2.61
CA ASP A 56 4.97 14.34 -1.88
C ASP A 56 4.70 15.59 -1.05
N GLU A 57 4.02 16.58 -1.65
CA GLU A 57 3.58 17.80 -0.95
C GLU A 57 2.58 17.48 0.18
N ALA A 58 1.60 16.60 -0.08
CA ALA A 58 0.58 16.23 0.91
C ALA A 58 1.18 15.50 2.13
N HIS A 59 2.18 14.65 1.91
CA HIS A 59 2.86 13.89 2.97
C HIS A 59 4.12 14.59 3.52
N LEU A 60 4.31 15.88 3.20
CA LEU A 60 5.51 16.61 3.60
C LEU A 60 5.72 16.58 5.12
N GLY A 61 6.89 16.15 5.55
CA GLY A 61 7.25 16.03 6.97
C GLY A 61 6.75 14.77 7.66
N GLN A 62 5.97 13.91 6.99
CA GLN A 62 5.59 12.61 7.53
C GLN A 62 6.72 11.59 7.32
N MET A 63 6.94 10.75 8.34
CA MET A 63 7.98 9.72 8.33
C MET A 63 7.35 8.35 8.63
N ARG A 64 7.89 7.31 8.02
CA ARG A 64 7.58 5.91 8.34
C ARG A 64 8.26 5.50 9.66
N ASN A 65 7.83 4.36 10.23
CA ASN A 65 8.50 3.77 11.39
C ASN A 65 9.97 3.39 11.11
N SER A 66 10.33 3.15 9.84
CA SER A 66 11.72 2.93 9.39
C SER A 66 12.60 4.18 9.45
N GLY A 67 12.01 5.37 9.61
CA GLY A 67 12.71 6.66 9.52
C GLY A 67 12.86 7.21 8.11
N GLU A 68 12.24 6.57 7.11
CA GLU A 68 12.20 7.08 5.73
C GLU A 68 11.03 8.06 5.54
N PRO A 69 11.11 8.99 4.55
CA PRO A 69 9.96 9.82 4.18
C PRO A 69 8.75 8.97 3.80
N TYR A 70 7.56 9.38 4.24
CA TYR A 70 6.34 8.61 3.99
C TYR A 70 6.10 8.33 2.51
N ILE A 71 6.42 9.27 1.63
CA ILE A 71 6.22 9.18 0.17
C ILE A 71 6.91 7.95 -0.46
N THR A 72 7.94 7.38 0.18
CA THR A 72 8.60 6.16 -0.31
C THR A 72 7.65 4.97 -0.38
N HIS A 73 6.62 4.93 0.49
CA HIS A 73 5.59 3.91 0.47
C HIS A 73 4.66 4.00 -0.75
N PRO A 74 3.96 5.12 -1.02
CA PRO A 74 3.17 5.26 -2.24
C PRO A 74 3.96 5.01 -3.53
N ILE A 75 5.23 5.43 -3.58
CA ILE A 75 6.12 5.12 -4.72
C ILE A 75 6.32 3.61 -4.88
N ALA A 76 6.56 2.88 -3.79
CA ALA A 76 6.76 1.43 -3.83
C ALA A 76 5.47 0.70 -4.25
N VAL A 77 4.31 1.16 -3.79
CA VAL A 77 2.99 0.64 -4.21
C VAL A 77 2.79 0.86 -5.71
N ALA A 78 3.04 2.08 -6.21
CA ALA A 78 2.96 2.40 -7.64
C ALA A 78 3.97 1.59 -8.47
N ALA A 79 5.19 1.35 -7.96
CA ALA A 79 6.19 0.53 -8.62
C ALA A 79 5.75 -0.93 -8.79
N GLN A 80 5.06 -1.48 -7.79
CA GLN A 80 4.46 -2.82 -7.89
C GLN A 80 3.32 -2.86 -8.92
N CYS A 81 2.47 -1.82 -8.96
CA CYS A 81 1.43 -1.67 -9.98
C CYS A 81 2.03 -1.54 -11.40
N ALA A 82 3.16 -0.84 -11.55
CA ALA A 82 3.89 -0.73 -12.82
C ALA A 82 4.47 -2.08 -13.29
N GLU A 83 4.94 -2.93 -12.36
CA GLU A 83 5.36 -4.31 -12.69
C GLU A 83 4.21 -5.15 -13.26
N TRP A 84 3.00 -4.90 -12.83
CA TRP A 84 1.79 -5.53 -13.38
C TRP A 84 1.26 -4.82 -14.63
N LYS A 85 1.97 -3.79 -15.13
CA LYS A 85 1.62 -2.99 -16.33
C LYS A 85 0.23 -2.36 -16.23
N LEU A 86 -0.13 -1.86 -15.04
CA LEU A 86 -1.38 -1.12 -14.84
C LEU A 86 -1.33 0.24 -15.54
N ASP A 87 -2.49 0.78 -15.86
CA ASP A 87 -2.64 2.07 -16.54
C ASP A 87 -2.24 3.28 -15.67
N ALA A 88 -2.09 4.43 -16.29
CA ALA A 88 -1.70 5.67 -15.62
C ALA A 88 -2.67 6.06 -14.48
N GLN A 89 -3.98 5.83 -14.65
CA GLN A 89 -4.98 6.12 -13.61
C GLN A 89 -4.75 5.29 -12.36
N ALA A 90 -4.45 3.99 -12.51
CA ALA A 90 -4.13 3.10 -11.39
C ALA A 90 -2.82 3.52 -10.70
N LEU A 91 -1.81 3.92 -11.46
CA LEU A 91 -0.53 4.42 -10.90
C LEU A 91 -0.72 5.73 -10.13
N MET A 92 -1.51 6.66 -10.67
CA MET A 92 -1.88 7.89 -9.97
C MET A 92 -2.63 7.58 -8.69
N ALA A 93 -3.63 6.67 -8.72
CA ALA A 93 -4.37 6.25 -7.55
C ALA A 93 -3.47 5.55 -6.51
N ALA A 94 -2.49 4.75 -6.95
CA ALA A 94 -1.51 4.14 -6.07
C ALA A 94 -0.60 5.17 -5.36
N LEU A 95 -0.22 6.25 -6.04
CA LEU A 95 0.54 7.35 -5.44
C LEU A 95 -0.29 8.17 -4.44
N LEU A 96 -1.61 8.25 -4.64
CA LEU A 96 -2.53 9.09 -3.89
C LEU A 96 -3.35 8.32 -2.84
N HIS A 97 -3.16 7.00 -2.70
CA HIS A 97 -4.08 6.13 -1.97
C HIS A 97 -4.29 6.52 -0.49
N ASP A 98 -3.25 7.01 0.18
CA ASP A 98 -3.30 7.45 1.57
C ASP A 98 -3.61 8.95 1.74
N ALA A 99 -3.64 9.74 0.64
CA ALA A 99 -3.80 11.19 0.72
C ALA A 99 -5.14 11.63 1.35
N MET A 100 -6.22 10.88 1.10
CA MET A 100 -7.53 11.16 1.69
C MET A 100 -7.58 10.81 3.19
N GLU A 101 -6.89 9.76 3.63
CA GLU A 101 -6.94 9.30 5.02
C GLU A 101 -5.97 10.05 5.91
N ASP A 102 -4.75 10.23 5.45
CA ASP A 102 -3.65 10.70 6.28
C ASP A 102 -3.38 12.21 6.13
N CYS A 103 -3.78 12.81 4.99
CA CYS A 103 -3.47 14.21 4.68
C CYS A 103 -4.71 15.11 4.63
N GLY A 104 -5.92 14.54 4.78
CA GLY A 104 -7.16 15.32 4.74
C GLY A 104 -7.54 15.85 3.35
N VAL A 105 -6.94 15.33 2.28
CA VAL A 105 -7.29 15.64 0.89
C VAL A 105 -8.72 15.18 0.63
N THR A 106 -9.53 16.05 0.02
CA THR A 106 -10.93 15.73 -0.27
C THR A 106 -11.07 15.02 -1.62
N LYS A 107 -12.15 14.20 -1.75
CA LYS A 107 -12.48 13.59 -3.04
C LYS A 107 -12.70 14.64 -4.12
N HIS A 108 -13.31 15.79 -3.77
CA HIS A 108 -13.55 16.88 -4.70
C HIS A 108 -12.23 17.44 -5.25
N GLU A 109 -11.24 17.67 -4.39
CA GLU A 109 -9.91 18.12 -4.81
C GLU A 109 -9.22 17.12 -5.74
N LEU A 110 -9.36 15.81 -5.47
CA LEU A 110 -8.84 14.78 -6.38
C LEU A 110 -9.54 14.80 -7.75
N ILE A 111 -10.85 15.03 -7.79
CA ILE A 111 -11.60 15.16 -9.04
C ILE A 111 -11.10 16.36 -9.84
N GLU A 112 -10.94 17.51 -9.22
CA GLU A 112 -10.47 18.72 -9.90
C GLU A 112 -9.05 18.58 -10.47
N ARG A 113 -8.16 17.89 -9.75
CA ARG A 113 -6.74 17.79 -10.12
C ARG A 113 -6.43 16.62 -11.05
N PHE A 114 -7.07 15.47 -10.84
CA PHE A 114 -6.73 14.19 -11.47
C PHE A 114 -7.91 13.52 -12.19
N GLY A 115 -9.09 14.11 -12.11
CA GLY A 115 -10.29 13.59 -12.73
C GLY A 115 -11.05 12.56 -11.89
N ALA A 116 -12.33 12.37 -12.23
CA ALA A 116 -13.22 11.48 -11.50
C ALA A 116 -12.75 10.01 -11.45
N PRO A 117 -12.18 9.41 -12.51
CA PRO A 117 -11.73 8.01 -12.45
C PRO A 117 -10.67 7.76 -11.38
N VAL A 118 -9.67 8.65 -11.25
CA VAL A 118 -8.62 8.52 -10.22
C VAL A 118 -9.21 8.71 -8.82
N ALA A 119 -10.06 9.72 -8.64
CA ALA A 119 -10.71 10.00 -7.37
C ALA A 119 -11.62 8.85 -6.89
N GLU A 120 -12.31 8.16 -7.82
CA GLU A 120 -13.12 6.98 -7.50
C GLU A 120 -12.27 5.79 -7.07
N LEU A 121 -11.11 5.57 -7.69
CA LEU A 121 -10.17 4.53 -7.27
C LEU A 121 -9.66 4.80 -5.83
N VAL A 122 -9.22 6.03 -5.54
CA VAL A 122 -8.74 6.41 -4.20
C VAL A 122 -9.86 6.31 -3.15
N ASP A 123 -11.08 6.78 -3.46
CA ASP A 123 -12.24 6.66 -2.58
C ASP A 123 -12.60 5.17 -2.31
N GLY A 124 -12.47 4.33 -3.33
CA GLY A 124 -12.65 2.88 -3.19
C GLY A 124 -11.64 2.24 -2.24
N LEU A 125 -10.36 2.65 -2.32
CA LEU A 125 -9.30 2.19 -1.43
C LEU A 125 -9.57 2.63 0.01
N THR A 126 -9.84 3.91 0.24
CA THR A 126 -10.21 4.48 1.56
C THR A 126 -11.40 3.76 2.20
N LYS A 127 -12.43 3.42 1.41
CA LYS A 127 -13.59 2.67 1.92
C LYS A 127 -13.25 1.25 2.34
N LEU A 128 -12.30 0.60 1.66
CA LEU A 128 -11.82 -0.72 2.07
C LEU A 128 -11.06 -0.66 3.41
N ASP A 129 -10.30 0.40 3.66
CA ASP A 129 -9.50 0.53 4.89
C ASP A 129 -10.34 0.84 6.14
N LYS A 130 -11.43 1.55 6.00
CA LYS A 130 -12.35 1.90 7.11
C LYS A 130 -13.17 0.73 7.66
N LEU A 131 -12.97 -0.49 7.17
CA LEU A 131 -13.71 -1.65 7.63
C LEU A 131 -13.20 -2.12 8.99
N GLN A 132 -13.98 -1.86 10.05
CA GLN A 132 -13.74 -2.39 11.39
C GLN A 132 -14.62 -3.64 11.61
N PHE A 133 -14.08 -4.65 12.27
CA PHE A 133 -14.74 -5.94 12.47
C PHE A 133 -14.77 -6.30 13.95
N ASN A 134 -15.89 -6.87 14.42
CA ASN A 134 -16.09 -7.21 15.81
C ASN A 134 -15.58 -8.63 16.16
N THR A 135 -15.61 -9.56 15.20
CA THR A 135 -15.09 -10.93 15.38
C THR A 135 -14.20 -11.35 14.22
N ARG A 136 -13.30 -12.33 14.43
CA ARG A 136 -12.36 -12.82 13.41
C ARG A 136 -13.07 -13.51 12.24
N GLU A 137 -14.08 -14.34 12.52
CA GLU A 137 -14.78 -15.13 11.51
C GLU A 137 -15.76 -14.29 10.68
N GLU A 138 -16.53 -13.42 11.33
CA GLU A 138 -17.37 -12.42 10.65
C GLU A 138 -16.53 -11.45 9.84
N SER A 139 -15.35 -11.07 10.37
CA SER A 139 -14.34 -10.23 9.70
C SER A 139 -13.87 -10.83 8.39
N GLN A 140 -13.56 -12.12 8.32
CA GLN A 140 -13.06 -12.74 7.09
C GLN A 140 -14.14 -12.78 6.00
N ALA A 141 -15.35 -13.22 6.31
CA ALA A 141 -16.45 -13.33 5.36
C ALA A 141 -16.86 -11.95 4.82
N GLU A 142 -16.99 -10.96 5.71
CA GLU A 142 -17.39 -9.61 5.34
C GLU A 142 -16.28 -8.86 4.59
N SER A 143 -15.02 -9.01 4.97
CA SER A 143 -13.88 -8.45 4.23
C SER A 143 -13.82 -9.02 2.81
N PHE A 144 -13.98 -10.34 2.70
CA PHE A 144 -14.00 -11.00 1.41
C PHE A 144 -15.16 -10.51 0.53
N ARG A 145 -16.38 -10.43 1.11
CA ARG A 145 -17.56 -9.90 0.41
C ARG A 145 -17.35 -8.47 -0.07
N LYS A 146 -16.80 -7.58 0.75
CA LYS A 146 -16.56 -6.17 0.40
C LYS A 146 -15.48 -6.02 -0.65
N MET A 147 -14.42 -6.83 -0.56
CA MET A 147 -13.42 -6.90 -1.62
C MET A 147 -14.03 -7.37 -2.95
N LEU A 148 -14.91 -8.38 -2.93
CA LEU A 148 -15.64 -8.80 -4.14
C LEU A 148 -16.52 -7.68 -4.70
N LEU A 149 -17.19 -6.90 -3.84
CA LEU A 149 -18.01 -5.76 -4.27
C LEU A 149 -17.15 -4.62 -4.85
N ALA A 150 -15.96 -4.38 -4.28
CA ALA A 150 -15.01 -3.42 -4.84
C ALA A 150 -14.47 -3.90 -6.21
N MET A 151 -14.14 -5.20 -6.34
CA MET A 151 -13.75 -5.80 -7.62
C MET A 151 -14.84 -5.70 -8.68
N ALA A 152 -16.11 -5.82 -8.29
CA ALA A 152 -17.24 -5.69 -9.22
C ALA A 152 -17.40 -4.27 -9.77
N ARG A 153 -16.87 -3.25 -9.06
CA ARG A 153 -16.84 -1.86 -9.52
C ARG A 153 -15.61 -1.58 -10.38
N ASP A 154 -14.43 -1.86 -9.83
CA ASP A 154 -13.15 -1.69 -10.53
C ASP A 154 -12.08 -2.60 -9.91
N VAL A 155 -11.61 -3.56 -10.69
CA VAL A 155 -10.59 -4.53 -10.22
C VAL A 155 -9.27 -3.85 -9.83
N ARG A 156 -8.97 -2.66 -10.36
CA ARG A 156 -7.75 -1.93 -10.05
C ARG A 156 -7.66 -1.56 -8.56
N VAL A 157 -8.80 -1.32 -7.89
CA VAL A 157 -8.84 -1.06 -6.44
C VAL A 157 -8.22 -2.22 -5.65
N ILE A 158 -8.55 -3.46 -6.00
CA ILE A 158 -7.98 -4.64 -5.33
C ILE A 158 -6.51 -4.86 -5.70
N LEU A 159 -6.14 -4.61 -6.94
CA LEU A 159 -4.74 -4.71 -7.37
C LEU A 159 -3.85 -3.72 -6.60
N ILE A 160 -4.26 -2.45 -6.50
CA ILE A 160 -3.55 -1.44 -5.71
C ILE A 160 -3.49 -1.85 -4.23
N LYS A 161 -4.60 -2.36 -3.67
CA LYS A 161 -4.63 -2.81 -2.27
C LYS A 161 -3.73 -4.02 -2.01
N LEU A 162 -3.59 -4.95 -2.97
CA LEU A 162 -2.62 -6.04 -2.89
C LEU A 162 -1.17 -5.54 -2.96
N ALA A 163 -0.89 -4.53 -3.79
CA ALA A 163 0.43 -3.89 -3.85
C ALA A 163 0.78 -3.20 -2.53
N ASP A 164 -0.17 -2.44 -1.96
CA ASP A 164 -0.05 -1.80 -0.64
C ASP A 164 0.21 -2.85 0.45
N ARG A 165 -0.62 -3.91 0.54
CA ARG A 165 -0.45 -4.98 1.53
C ARG A 165 0.91 -5.67 1.38
N THR A 166 1.37 -5.91 0.16
CA THR A 166 2.67 -6.55 -0.10
C THR A 166 3.80 -5.67 0.42
N HIS A 167 3.78 -4.37 0.15
CA HIS A 167 4.78 -3.44 0.66
C HIS A 167 4.74 -3.36 2.20
N ASN A 168 3.55 -3.27 2.80
CA ASN A 168 3.37 -3.28 4.26
C ASN A 168 3.90 -4.56 4.91
N MET A 169 3.78 -5.71 4.25
CA MET A 169 4.36 -6.97 4.73
C MET A 169 5.88 -7.01 4.61
N ARG A 170 6.47 -6.43 3.56
CA ARG A 170 7.94 -6.30 3.40
C ARG A 170 8.57 -5.45 4.50
N THR A 171 7.85 -4.42 4.97
CA THR A 171 8.30 -3.47 6.01
C THR A 171 7.68 -3.76 7.39
N LEU A 172 7.07 -4.92 7.60
CA LEU A 172 6.37 -5.24 8.85
C LEU A 172 7.30 -5.29 10.07
N ALA A 173 8.60 -5.55 9.85
CA ALA A 173 9.60 -5.54 10.91
C ALA A 173 9.76 -4.18 11.61
N ASP A 174 9.44 -3.08 10.91
CA ASP A 174 9.53 -1.70 11.43
C ASP A 174 8.31 -1.31 12.28
N VAL A 175 7.26 -2.13 12.26
CA VAL A 175 6.03 -1.93 13.05
C VAL A 175 6.17 -2.57 14.43
N PRO A 176 5.57 -2.02 15.51
CA PRO A 176 5.57 -2.65 16.83
C PRO A 176 5.13 -4.12 16.81
N ARG A 177 5.94 -4.99 17.44
CA ARG A 177 5.80 -6.46 17.37
C ARG A 177 4.42 -6.97 17.76
N GLN A 178 3.72 -6.26 18.66
CA GLN A 178 2.36 -6.62 19.08
C GLN A 178 1.35 -6.63 17.91
N LYS A 179 1.61 -5.88 16.84
CA LYS A 179 0.74 -5.80 15.66
C LYS A 179 1.03 -6.89 14.62
N TRP A 180 2.19 -7.54 14.66
CA TRP A 180 2.63 -8.48 13.63
C TRP A 180 1.67 -9.66 13.44
N GLY A 181 1.27 -10.29 14.54
CA GLY A 181 0.38 -11.47 14.50
C GLY A 181 -0.94 -11.16 13.81
N ARG A 182 -1.57 -10.03 14.14
CA ARG A 182 -2.83 -9.61 13.54
C ARG A 182 -2.66 -9.33 12.04
N ILE A 183 -1.65 -8.51 11.67
CA ILE A 183 -1.43 -8.11 10.26
C ILE A 183 -1.06 -9.33 9.42
N ALA A 184 -0.18 -10.21 9.90
CA ALA A 184 0.23 -11.40 9.18
C ALA A 184 -0.88 -12.44 9.03
N SER A 185 -1.73 -12.64 10.07
CA SER A 185 -2.90 -13.52 9.98
C SER A 185 -3.92 -12.99 8.99
N GLU A 186 -4.27 -11.71 9.06
CA GLU A 186 -5.19 -11.06 8.11
C GLU A 186 -4.67 -11.18 6.67
N THR A 187 -3.37 -10.99 6.46
CA THR A 187 -2.74 -11.13 5.15
C THR A 187 -2.86 -12.55 4.61
N LEU A 188 -2.61 -13.56 5.45
CA LEU A 188 -2.69 -14.96 5.07
C LEU A 188 -4.12 -15.42 4.83
N ASP A 189 -5.07 -14.94 5.64
CA ASP A 189 -6.45 -15.39 5.62
C ASP A 189 -7.28 -14.71 4.52
N ILE A 190 -6.93 -13.48 4.11
CA ILE A 190 -7.72 -12.67 3.17
C ILE A 190 -6.94 -12.34 1.89
N TYR A 191 -5.80 -11.64 2.00
CA TYR A 191 -5.10 -11.08 0.85
C TYR A 191 -4.39 -12.14 -0.01
N ALA A 192 -3.75 -13.11 0.61
CA ALA A 192 -3.06 -14.19 -0.12
C ALA A 192 -4.04 -15.03 -0.97
N PRO A 193 -5.22 -15.49 -0.47
CA PRO A 193 -6.22 -16.16 -1.29
C PRO A 193 -6.74 -15.31 -2.47
N ILE A 194 -6.88 -13.99 -2.29
CA ILE A 194 -7.31 -13.09 -3.37
C ILE A 194 -6.23 -12.99 -4.44
N ALA A 195 -4.97 -12.78 -4.05
CA ALA A 195 -3.85 -12.76 -4.99
C ALA A 195 -3.78 -14.06 -5.81
N HIS A 196 -4.00 -15.21 -5.17
CA HIS A 196 -4.04 -16.51 -5.85
C HIS A 196 -5.17 -16.60 -6.87
N ARG A 197 -6.40 -16.18 -6.52
CA ARG A 197 -7.57 -16.21 -7.42
C ARG A 197 -7.42 -15.26 -8.60
N LEU A 198 -6.70 -14.14 -8.43
CA LEU A 198 -6.37 -13.21 -9.51
C LEU A 198 -5.19 -13.68 -10.38
N GLY A 199 -4.60 -14.85 -10.09
CA GLY A 199 -3.47 -15.36 -10.85
C GLY A 199 -2.14 -14.70 -10.52
N LEU A 200 -2.07 -13.82 -9.50
CA LEU A 200 -0.86 -13.15 -9.04
C LEU A 200 0.00 -14.10 -8.21
N ASN A 201 0.47 -15.18 -8.83
CA ASN A 201 1.13 -16.29 -8.14
C ASN A 201 2.42 -15.88 -7.40
N GLN A 202 3.17 -14.92 -7.91
CA GLN A 202 4.36 -14.40 -7.25
C GLN A 202 3.99 -13.67 -5.96
N THR A 203 3.04 -12.75 -6.04
CA THR A 203 2.51 -12.00 -4.88
C THR A 203 1.90 -12.93 -3.84
N TYR A 204 1.12 -13.93 -4.28
CA TYR A 204 0.57 -14.97 -3.39
C TYR A 204 1.65 -15.67 -2.58
N ARG A 205 2.68 -16.18 -3.25
CA ARG A 205 3.80 -16.87 -2.58
C ARG A 205 4.57 -15.95 -1.64
N GLU A 206 4.80 -14.72 -2.04
CA GLU A 206 5.48 -13.73 -1.22
C GLU A 206 4.67 -13.37 0.03
N LEU A 207 3.36 -13.12 -0.10
CA LEU A 207 2.48 -12.84 1.04
C LEU A 207 2.44 -14.02 2.01
N GLN A 208 2.41 -15.28 1.51
CA GLN A 208 2.48 -16.46 2.36
C GLN A 208 3.81 -16.57 3.11
N ASP A 209 4.93 -16.37 2.42
CA ASP A 209 6.27 -16.47 2.99
C ASP A 209 6.48 -15.40 4.08
N LEU A 210 6.15 -14.14 3.78
CA LEU A 210 6.24 -13.05 4.74
C LEU A 210 5.32 -13.26 5.94
N SER A 211 4.08 -13.72 5.73
CA SER A 211 3.16 -14.03 6.82
C SER A 211 3.67 -15.17 7.70
N PHE A 212 4.17 -16.24 7.11
CA PHE A 212 4.73 -17.36 7.84
C PHE A 212 5.97 -16.96 8.66
N ARG A 213 6.84 -16.13 8.10
CA ARG A 213 8.02 -15.57 8.79
C ARG A 213 7.64 -14.84 10.08
N HIS A 214 6.57 -14.03 10.06
CA HIS A 214 6.14 -13.25 11.21
C HIS A 214 5.26 -14.04 12.20
N LEU A 215 4.46 -15.01 11.71
CA LEU A 215 3.61 -15.85 12.56
C LEU A 215 4.37 -16.97 13.27
N LYS A 216 5.37 -17.55 12.61
CA LYS A 216 6.11 -18.74 13.08
C LYS A 216 7.63 -18.57 12.87
N PRO A 217 8.27 -17.54 13.43
CA PRO A 217 9.66 -17.17 13.11
C PRO A 217 10.66 -18.30 13.35
N TRP A 218 10.53 -19.04 14.44
CA TRP A 218 11.41 -20.16 14.74
C TRP A 218 11.28 -21.30 13.70
N ARG A 219 10.05 -21.67 13.32
CA ARG A 219 9.82 -22.69 12.29
C ARG A 219 10.33 -22.24 10.93
N TYR A 220 10.12 -20.96 10.61
CA TYR A 220 10.62 -20.36 9.37
C TYR A 220 12.14 -20.48 9.27
N GLU A 221 12.87 -20.15 10.34
CA GLU A 221 14.33 -20.22 10.37
C GLU A 221 14.84 -21.67 10.15
N ILE A 222 14.24 -22.66 10.82
CA ILE A 222 14.62 -24.07 10.67
C ILE A 222 14.39 -24.52 9.23
N LEU A 223 13.22 -24.25 8.66
CA LEU A 223 12.89 -24.65 7.30
C LEU A 223 13.80 -23.97 6.26
N THR A 224 14.07 -22.70 6.42
CA THR A 224 14.99 -21.94 5.54
C THR A 224 16.39 -22.55 5.55
N LYS A 225 16.94 -22.87 6.73
CA LYS A 225 18.23 -23.57 6.85
C LYS A 225 18.22 -24.94 6.18
N ALA A 226 17.16 -25.72 6.36
CA ALA A 226 17.04 -27.04 5.76
C ALA A 226 16.96 -26.99 4.21
N VAL A 227 16.16 -26.06 3.66
CA VAL A 227 16.03 -25.84 2.22
C VAL A 227 17.36 -25.38 1.62
N THR A 228 18.03 -24.42 2.26
CA THR A 228 19.35 -23.93 1.80
C THR A 228 20.39 -25.07 1.77
N LYS A 229 20.43 -25.89 2.83
CA LYS A 229 21.32 -27.06 2.88
C LYS A 229 21.02 -28.08 1.76
N ALA A 230 19.74 -28.36 1.49
CA ALA A 230 19.34 -29.27 0.43
C ALA A 230 19.70 -28.74 -0.97
N ARG A 231 19.55 -27.44 -1.22
CA ARG A 231 19.94 -26.79 -2.50
C ARG A 231 21.45 -26.84 -2.73
N ASN A 232 22.25 -26.57 -1.69
CA ASN A 232 23.72 -26.60 -1.79
C ASN A 232 24.28 -28.01 -2.00
N ARG A 233 23.55 -29.07 -1.62
CA ARG A 233 23.94 -30.46 -1.88
C ARG A 233 23.65 -30.92 -3.31
N ARG A 234 22.84 -30.20 -4.08
CA ARG A 234 22.47 -30.53 -5.47
C ARG A 234 23.29 -29.74 -6.51
N ARG A 235 24.13 -28.83 -6.07
CA ARG A 235 25.15 -28.14 -6.88
C ARG A 235 26.52 -28.84 -6.73
#